data_4c9af910c026703ffedf1260ca0ab638
#
_entry.id   4c9af910c026703ffedf1260ca0ab638
#
_cell.length_a   1.000
_cell.length_b   1.000
_cell.length_c   1.000
_cell.angle_alpha   90.00
_cell.angle_beta   90.00
_cell.angle_gamma   90.00
#
_symmetry.space_group_name_H-M   'P 1'
#
loop_
_entity.id
_entity.type
_entity.pdbx_description
1 polymer ?
#
loop_
_entity_poly.entity_id
_entity_poly.type
_entity_poly.pdbx_seq_one_letter_code
_entity_poly.pdbx_strand_id
1 'polypeptide(L)'
;ILTENNGRDAARLLPFTAARNLRSTVDWLGLIRGLRGSGFDGHLILEAEDTIQALSPLLRPHILSLCKAVADYFLLQANLENTLKKYRSIALFGAGNMCRNYMKCYGAIYPPLFTCDNNQALWGTSFCGLEVKSPEALKDLPDDCGVFICNLYYREIEAQLRAMGVKHIEYFNDEYMSSYYFDRFHREEPGEIVSP
;
A
#
# COMPACT_ATOMS: atom_id res chain seq x y z
N ILE A 1 -20.54 6.20 -1.89
CA ILE A 1 -20.12 6.02 -3.29
C ILE A 1 -18.73 6.60 -3.43
N LEU A 2 -17.85 5.84 -4.03
CA LEU A 2 -16.47 6.25 -4.34
C LEU A 2 -16.32 6.36 -5.86
N THR A 3 -15.94 7.53 -6.33
CA THR A 3 -15.65 7.79 -7.73
C THR A 3 -14.48 8.77 -7.84
N GLU A 4 -13.61 8.55 -8.80
CA GLU A 4 -12.53 9.51 -9.11
C GLU A 4 -13.12 10.70 -9.86
N ASN A 5 -12.54 11.86 -9.64
CA ASN A 5 -12.95 13.10 -10.28
C ASN A 5 -11.78 13.72 -11.04
N ASN A 6 -12.05 14.20 -12.24
CA ASN A 6 -11.05 14.87 -13.06
C ASN A 6 -10.85 16.37 -12.69
N GLY A 7 -11.58 16.86 -11.68
CA GLY A 7 -11.55 18.24 -11.23
C GLY A 7 -12.26 19.25 -12.15
N ARG A 8 -13.02 18.78 -13.14
CA ARG A 8 -13.70 19.65 -14.12
C ARG A 8 -15.20 19.44 -14.21
N ASP A 9 -15.64 18.21 -14.11
CA ASP A 9 -17.04 17.81 -14.27
C ASP A 9 -17.36 16.64 -13.32
N ALA A 10 -18.62 16.27 -13.25
CA ALA A 10 -19.10 15.18 -12.40
C ALA A 10 -18.84 13.78 -13.04
N ALA A 11 -17.61 13.57 -13.51
CA ALA A 11 -17.23 12.29 -14.10
C ALA A 11 -17.24 11.16 -13.05
N ARG A 12 -17.76 10.01 -13.45
CA ARG A 12 -17.82 8.77 -12.64
C ARG A 12 -16.70 7.84 -13.08
N LEU A 13 -15.49 8.15 -12.63
CA LEU A 13 -14.27 7.44 -13.02
C LEU A 13 -13.85 6.45 -11.94
N LEU A 14 -13.23 5.37 -12.38
CA LEU A 14 -12.62 4.42 -11.45
C LEU A 14 -11.51 5.11 -10.66
N PRO A 15 -11.40 4.93 -9.34
CA PRO A 15 -10.27 5.42 -8.56
C PRO A 15 -8.93 5.11 -9.21
N PHE A 16 -8.00 6.06 -9.13
CA PHE A 16 -6.67 6.05 -9.75
C PHE A 16 -6.64 6.26 -11.29
N THR A 17 -7.77 6.45 -11.97
CA THR A 17 -7.79 6.58 -13.45
C THR A 17 -7.90 8.01 -13.96
N ALA A 18 -8.23 8.99 -13.12
CA ALA A 18 -8.25 10.41 -13.49
C ALA A 18 -6.91 11.11 -13.24
N ALA A 19 -5.81 10.39 -13.43
CA ALA A 19 -4.49 10.96 -13.24
C ALA A 19 -4.24 12.13 -14.20
N ARG A 20 -4.11 13.33 -13.66
CA ARG A 20 -3.61 14.49 -14.38
C ARG A 20 -2.15 14.67 -14.00
N ASN A 21 -1.25 14.60 -14.96
CA ASN A 21 0.19 14.64 -14.71
C ASN A 21 0.66 13.58 -13.72
N LEU A 22 0.22 12.33 -13.89
CA LEU A 22 0.54 11.20 -13.01
C LEU A 22 0.03 11.34 -11.56
N ARG A 23 -1.00 12.13 -11.34
CA ARG A 23 -1.60 12.34 -10.00
C ARG A 23 -3.05 11.90 -10.00
N SER A 24 -3.44 11.10 -9.01
CA SER A 24 -4.84 11.04 -8.60
C SER A 24 -5.23 12.40 -8.01
N THR A 25 -6.45 12.86 -8.28
CA THR A 25 -6.99 14.09 -7.69
C THR A 25 -7.48 13.88 -6.27
N VAL A 26 -7.59 12.62 -5.82
CA VAL A 26 -8.09 12.22 -4.52
C VAL A 26 -7.01 11.48 -3.74
N ASP A 27 -6.81 11.85 -2.49
CA ASP A 27 -6.05 11.03 -1.54
C ASP A 27 -6.90 9.83 -1.08
N TRP A 28 -6.90 8.79 -1.89
CA TRP A 28 -7.71 7.60 -1.65
C TRP A 28 -7.41 6.92 -0.33
N LEU A 29 -6.16 6.95 0.09
CA LEU A 29 -5.83 6.30 1.36
C LEU A 29 -6.13 7.14 2.56
N GLY A 30 -5.88 8.44 2.48
CA GLY A 30 -6.33 9.37 3.51
C GLY A 30 -7.84 9.24 3.70
N LEU A 31 -8.60 9.11 2.60
CA LEU A 31 -10.04 8.86 2.65
C LEU A 31 -10.37 7.52 3.35
N ILE A 32 -9.76 6.42 2.93
CA ILE A 32 -10.03 5.09 3.50
C ILE A 32 -9.62 5.04 4.98
N ARG A 33 -8.48 5.62 5.35
CA ARG A 33 -8.06 5.75 6.76
C ARG A 33 -9.03 6.62 7.56
N GLY A 34 -9.50 7.73 6.99
CA GLY A 34 -10.48 8.61 7.62
C GLY A 34 -11.82 7.90 7.86
N LEU A 35 -12.32 7.15 6.88
CA LEU A 35 -13.52 6.33 7.03
C LEU A 35 -13.35 5.29 8.14
N ARG A 36 -12.20 4.62 8.19
CA ARG A 36 -11.89 3.67 9.25
C ARG A 36 -11.81 4.33 10.62
N GLY A 37 -11.12 5.47 10.71
CA GLY A 37 -10.96 6.22 11.95
C GLY A 37 -12.29 6.77 12.50
N SER A 38 -13.27 7.05 11.63
CA SER A 38 -14.61 7.47 12.02
C SER A 38 -15.54 6.34 12.47
N GLY A 39 -15.07 5.08 12.43
CA GLY A 39 -15.90 3.90 12.76
C GLY A 39 -16.94 3.58 11.70
N PHE A 40 -16.73 4.01 10.45
CA PHE A 40 -17.63 3.68 9.35
C PHE A 40 -17.72 2.17 9.13
N ASP A 41 -18.94 1.64 9.18
CA ASP A 41 -19.27 0.21 9.00
C ASP A 41 -20.17 -0.05 7.77
N GLY A 42 -20.41 0.98 6.96
CA GLY A 42 -21.25 0.91 5.78
C GLY A 42 -20.54 0.27 4.58
N HIS A 43 -21.28 0.18 3.48
CA HIS A 43 -20.79 -0.36 2.22
C HIS A 43 -20.01 0.69 1.43
N LEU A 44 -18.85 0.27 0.86
CA LEU A 44 -18.12 1.05 -0.13
C LEU A 44 -18.58 0.66 -1.53
N ILE A 45 -19.15 1.60 -2.26
CA ILE A 45 -19.66 1.40 -3.62
C ILE A 45 -18.73 2.14 -4.56
N LEU A 46 -18.06 1.42 -5.47
CA LEU A 46 -17.31 2.00 -6.57
C LEU A 46 -18.23 2.36 -7.72
N GLU A 47 -18.21 3.61 -8.15
CA GLU A 47 -18.92 4.07 -9.33
C GLU A 47 -17.90 4.42 -10.41
N ALA A 48 -17.88 3.65 -11.50
CA ALA A 48 -16.89 3.74 -12.56
C ALA A 48 -17.54 3.71 -13.96
N GLU A 49 -18.79 4.17 -14.07
CA GLU A 49 -19.58 4.04 -15.30
C GLU A 49 -18.90 4.69 -16.49
N ASP A 50 -18.38 5.90 -16.32
CA ASP A 50 -17.78 6.63 -17.45
C ASP A 50 -16.46 5.98 -17.89
N THR A 51 -15.69 5.41 -16.97
CA THR A 51 -14.51 4.59 -17.32
C THR A 51 -14.93 3.36 -18.13
N ILE A 52 -15.99 2.68 -17.71
CA ILE A 52 -16.47 1.46 -18.38
C ILE A 52 -17.02 1.79 -19.77
N GLN A 53 -17.79 2.86 -19.88
CA GLN A 53 -18.42 3.24 -21.16
C GLN A 53 -17.41 3.79 -22.19
N ALA A 54 -16.32 4.40 -21.75
CA ALA A 54 -15.25 4.87 -22.61
C ALA A 54 -14.52 3.73 -23.36
N LEU A 55 -14.68 2.47 -22.90
CA LEU A 55 -14.00 1.32 -23.46
C LEU A 55 -14.87 0.55 -24.45
N SER A 56 -14.19 -0.06 -25.44
CA SER A 56 -14.82 -1.05 -26.31
C SER A 56 -15.51 -2.15 -25.49
N PRO A 57 -16.68 -2.65 -25.91
CA PRO A 57 -17.37 -3.74 -25.22
C PRO A 57 -16.51 -4.97 -24.93
N LEU A 58 -15.54 -5.27 -25.79
CA LEU A 58 -14.61 -6.39 -25.60
C LEU A 58 -13.65 -6.19 -24.41
N LEU A 59 -13.39 -4.94 -24.02
CA LEU A 59 -12.50 -4.60 -22.89
C LEU A 59 -13.23 -4.46 -21.56
N ARG A 60 -14.57 -4.32 -21.58
CA ARG A 60 -15.36 -4.10 -20.35
C ARG A 60 -15.24 -5.20 -19.30
N PRO A 61 -15.14 -6.50 -19.65
CA PRO A 61 -14.92 -7.55 -18.65
C PRO A 61 -13.58 -7.37 -17.88
N HIS A 62 -12.55 -6.87 -18.55
CA HIS A 62 -11.24 -6.62 -17.92
C HIS A 62 -11.29 -5.44 -16.95
N ILE A 63 -12.05 -4.39 -17.29
CA ILE A 63 -12.21 -3.25 -16.37
C ILE A 63 -13.04 -3.65 -15.14
N LEU A 64 -14.04 -4.53 -15.27
CA LEU A 64 -14.78 -5.03 -14.12
C LEU A 64 -13.87 -5.84 -13.17
N SER A 65 -12.95 -6.62 -13.72
CA SER A 65 -11.92 -7.30 -12.92
C SER A 65 -11.01 -6.29 -12.20
N LEU A 66 -10.65 -5.18 -12.86
CA LEU A 66 -9.89 -4.10 -12.25
C LEU A 66 -10.70 -3.39 -11.15
N CYS A 67 -11.98 -3.11 -11.37
CA CYS A 67 -12.86 -2.55 -10.35
C CYS A 67 -12.88 -3.42 -9.09
N LYS A 68 -12.98 -4.75 -9.27
CA LYS A 68 -12.88 -5.68 -8.14
C LYS A 68 -11.53 -5.59 -7.44
N ALA A 69 -10.43 -5.56 -8.18
CA ALA A 69 -9.10 -5.44 -7.59
C ALA A 69 -8.90 -4.14 -6.80
N VAL A 70 -9.45 -3.02 -7.29
CA VAL A 70 -9.47 -1.73 -6.57
C VAL A 70 -10.29 -1.83 -5.29
N ALA A 71 -11.44 -2.48 -5.32
CA ALA A 71 -12.27 -2.70 -4.13
C ALA A 71 -11.55 -3.57 -3.09
N ASP A 72 -10.96 -4.69 -3.52
CA ASP A 72 -10.17 -5.58 -2.65
C ASP A 72 -8.99 -4.83 -2.02
N TYR A 73 -8.32 -3.97 -2.80
CA TYR A 73 -7.24 -3.12 -2.31
C TYR A 73 -7.72 -2.13 -1.23
N PHE A 74 -8.87 -1.47 -1.43
CA PHE A 74 -9.42 -0.57 -0.40
C PHE A 74 -9.81 -1.32 0.88
N LEU A 75 -10.37 -2.52 0.74
CA LEU A 75 -10.68 -3.37 1.90
C LEU A 75 -9.42 -3.80 2.66
N LEU A 76 -8.37 -4.15 1.93
CA LEU A 76 -7.06 -4.45 2.53
C LEU A 76 -6.56 -3.26 3.34
N GLN A 77 -6.58 -2.06 2.75
CA GLN A 77 -6.11 -0.84 3.41
C GLN A 77 -6.99 -0.45 4.62
N ALA A 78 -8.30 -0.58 4.49
CA ALA A 78 -9.22 -0.32 5.61
C ALA A 78 -8.99 -1.27 6.80
N ASN A 79 -8.56 -2.50 6.54
CA ASN A 79 -8.33 -3.52 7.57
C ASN A 79 -6.88 -3.60 8.04
N LEU A 80 -5.96 -2.88 7.42
CA LEU A 80 -4.52 -3.00 7.70
C LEU A 80 -4.20 -2.73 9.18
N GLU A 81 -4.77 -1.70 9.76
CA GLU A 81 -4.55 -1.38 11.19
C GLU A 81 -5.06 -2.48 12.12
N ASN A 82 -6.18 -3.12 11.80
CA ASN A 82 -6.67 -4.26 12.56
C ASN A 82 -5.72 -5.46 12.42
N THR A 83 -5.11 -5.63 11.25
CA THR A 83 -4.12 -6.67 11.03
C THR A 83 -2.86 -6.40 11.83
N LEU A 84 -2.38 -5.15 11.85
CA LEU A 84 -1.24 -4.75 12.69
C LEU A 84 -1.48 -5.03 14.17
N LYS A 85 -2.69 -4.75 14.67
CA LYS A 85 -3.08 -4.98 16.07
C LYS A 85 -3.12 -6.45 16.51
N LYS A 86 -3.14 -7.39 15.57
CA LYS A 86 -3.13 -8.84 15.89
C LYS A 86 -1.79 -9.30 16.46
N TYR A 87 -0.72 -8.59 16.15
CA TYR A 87 0.64 -9.00 16.46
C TYR A 87 1.24 -8.16 17.58
N ARG A 88 1.94 -8.83 18.47
CA ARG A 88 2.68 -8.17 19.55
C ARG A 88 3.96 -7.50 19.05
N SER A 89 4.54 -8.06 18.00
CA SER A 89 5.71 -7.52 17.33
C SER A 89 5.59 -7.66 15.82
N ILE A 90 6.34 -6.85 15.10
CA ILE A 90 6.30 -6.76 13.64
C ILE A 90 7.72 -6.79 13.11
N ALA A 91 7.94 -7.54 12.05
CA ALA A 91 9.13 -7.44 11.21
C ALA A 91 8.71 -7.08 9.78
N LEU A 92 9.54 -6.36 9.06
CA LEU A 92 9.29 -6.01 7.66
C LEU A 92 10.16 -6.83 6.73
N PHE A 93 9.67 -7.07 5.53
CA PHE A 93 10.44 -7.65 4.43
C PHE A 93 10.48 -6.68 3.25
N GLY A 94 11.67 -6.17 2.95
CA GLY A 94 11.95 -5.20 1.90
C GLY A 94 12.48 -3.88 2.45
N ALA A 95 13.63 -3.43 1.98
CA ALA A 95 14.26 -2.15 2.33
C ALA A 95 14.09 -1.14 1.17
N GLY A 96 12.85 -0.88 0.79
CA GLY A 96 12.48 -0.01 -0.34
C GLY A 96 11.41 1.03 0.01
N ASN A 97 10.77 1.58 -1.03
CA ASN A 97 9.77 2.64 -0.87
C ASN A 97 8.57 2.22 -0.01
N MET A 98 8.10 0.98 -0.14
CA MET A 98 6.99 0.48 0.68
C MET A 98 7.36 0.43 2.17
N CYS A 99 8.58 -0.01 2.51
CA CYS A 99 9.08 0.05 3.89
C CYS A 99 9.14 1.49 4.39
N ARG A 100 9.61 2.43 3.57
CA ARG A 100 9.62 3.85 3.92
C ARG A 100 8.21 4.38 4.20
N ASN A 101 7.24 3.99 3.38
CA ASN A 101 5.85 4.38 3.58
C ASN A 101 5.26 3.74 4.83
N TYR A 102 5.57 2.46 5.11
CA TYR A 102 5.20 1.84 6.38
C TYR A 102 5.71 2.67 7.57
N MET A 103 6.98 3.02 7.56
CA MET A 103 7.60 3.79 8.65
C MET A 103 6.96 5.17 8.82
N LYS A 104 6.59 5.83 7.73
CA LYS A 104 5.87 7.11 7.80
C LYS A 104 4.46 6.99 8.38
N CYS A 105 3.72 5.97 7.94
CA CYS A 105 2.31 5.83 8.29
C CYS A 105 2.08 5.15 9.62
N TYR A 106 2.89 4.17 9.96
CA TYR A 106 2.66 3.25 11.07
C TYR A 106 3.86 3.06 11.99
N GLY A 107 5.07 3.42 11.56
CA GLY A 107 6.31 3.14 12.29
C GLY A 107 6.34 3.71 13.70
N ALA A 108 5.67 4.83 13.97
CA ALA A 108 5.59 5.41 15.30
C ALA A 108 4.59 4.68 16.23
N ILE A 109 3.54 4.07 15.66
CA ILE A 109 2.46 3.40 16.42
C ILE A 109 2.75 1.90 16.53
N TYR A 110 3.25 1.30 15.44
CA TYR A 110 3.57 -0.12 15.33
C TYR A 110 5.04 -0.27 14.88
N PRO A 111 6.01 0.02 15.77
CA PRO A 111 7.43 0.02 15.41
C PRO A 111 7.89 -1.41 15.07
N PRO A 112 8.49 -1.61 13.88
CA PRO A 112 9.05 -2.92 13.54
C PRO A 112 10.34 -3.20 14.31
N LEU A 113 10.61 -4.48 14.58
CA LEU A 113 11.87 -4.92 15.19
C LEU A 113 13.07 -4.66 14.26
N PHE A 114 12.89 -4.94 12.97
CA PHE A 114 13.88 -4.77 11.91
C PHE A 114 13.19 -4.89 10.54
N THR A 115 13.91 -4.61 9.48
CA THR A 115 13.54 -5.04 8.13
C THR A 115 14.55 -6.06 7.61
N CYS A 116 14.14 -6.94 6.70
CA CYS A 116 15.07 -7.81 5.99
C CYS A 116 14.94 -7.61 4.47
N ASP A 117 15.96 -8.01 3.75
CA ASP A 117 16.00 -7.91 2.30
C ASP A 117 16.79 -9.05 1.69
N ASN A 118 16.43 -9.49 0.47
CA ASN A 118 17.19 -10.49 -0.28
C ASN A 118 18.52 -9.94 -0.83
N ASN A 119 18.65 -8.62 -0.93
CA ASN A 119 19.89 -7.98 -1.36
C ASN A 119 20.94 -8.01 -0.23
N GLN A 120 21.89 -8.91 -0.34
CA GLN A 120 22.98 -9.09 0.65
C GLN A 120 23.79 -7.82 0.89
N ALA A 121 23.91 -6.93 -0.11
CA ALA A 121 24.64 -5.67 0.02
C ALA A 121 24.00 -4.71 1.04
N LEU A 122 22.76 -4.93 1.41
CA LEU A 122 22.04 -4.11 2.39
C LEU A 122 22.16 -4.64 3.82
N TRP A 123 22.59 -5.88 4.01
CA TRP A 123 22.64 -6.49 5.33
C TRP A 123 23.62 -5.78 6.28
N GLY A 124 23.17 -5.57 7.50
CA GLY A 124 23.91 -4.81 8.51
C GLY A 124 23.85 -3.30 8.33
N THR A 125 23.21 -2.80 7.27
CA THR A 125 23.00 -1.35 7.09
C THR A 125 21.74 -0.89 7.84
N SER A 126 21.53 0.43 7.88
CA SER A 126 20.31 1.02 8.42
C SER A 126 19.40 1.56 7.30
N PHE A 127 18.13 1.23 7.34
CA PHE A 127 17.11 1.77 6.44
C PHE A 127 15.92 2.33 7.23
N CYS A 128 15.65 3.62 7.10
CA CYS A 128 14.60 4.32 7.87
C CYS A 128 14.69 4.11 9.39
N GLY A 129 15.91 4.00 9.94
CA GLY A 129 16.13 3.76 11.37
C GLY A 129 16.01 2.29 11.79
N LEU A 130 15.74 1.37 10.87
CA LEU A 130 15.72 -0.06 11.11
C LEU A 130 17.01 -0.72 10.64
N GLU A 131 17.50 -1.71 11.37
CA GLU A 131 18.55 -2.60 10.89
C GLU A 131 18.03 -3.45 9.73
N VAL A 132 18.79 -3.56 8.65
CA VAL A 132 18.49 -4.47 7.53
C VAL A 132 19.20 -5.80 7.78
N LYS A 133 18.41 -6.85 8.00
CA LYS A 133 18.92 -8.20 8.27
C LYS A 133 18.79 -9.12 7.06
N SER A 134 19.47 -10.25 7.09
CA SER A 134 19.22 -11.33 6.17
C SER A 134 17.83 -11.95 6.45
N PRO A 135 17.16 -12.55 5.46
CA PRO A 135 15.89 -13.27 5.67
C PRO A 135 15.96 -14.38 6.73
N GLU A 136 17.13 -14.97 6.95
CA GLU A 136 17.35 -16.00 7.97
C GLU A 136 16.98 -15.53 9.38
N ALA A 137 17.10 -14.22 9.66
CA ALA A 137 16.72 -13.65 10.96
C ALA A 137 15.21 -13.81 11.28
N LEU A 138 14.38 -14.11 10.27
CA LEU A 138 12.95 -14.35 10.46
C LEU A 138 12.65 -15.71 11.11
N LYS A 139 13.60 -16.63 11.11
CA LYS A 139 13.43 -17.96 11.76
C LYS A 139 13.41 -17.87 13.28
N ASP A 140 14.02 -16.83 13.84
CA ASP A 140 14.15 -16.63 15.29
C ASP A 140 13.08 -15.67 15.84
N LEU A 141 12.05 -15.36 15.05
CA LEU A 141 10.96 -14.48 15.48
C LEU A 141 10.04 -15.15 16.52
N PRO A 142 9.52 -14.38 17.48
CA PRO A 142 8.45 -14.86 18.37
C PRO A 142 7.23 -15.36 17.59
N ASP A 143 6.50 -16.31 18.17
CA ASP A 143 5.30 -16.87 17.55
C ASP A 143 4.18 -15.86 17.32
N ASP A 144 4.18 -14.74 18.03
CA ASP A 144 3.23 -13.64 17.91
C ASP A 144 3.73 -12.47 17.06
N CYS A 145 4.78 -12.70 16.27
CA CYS A 145 5.32 -11.73 15.34
C CYS A 145 4.71 -11.85 13.94
N GLY A 146 4.21 -10.74 13.41
CA GLY A 146 3.77 -10.64 12.02
C GLY A 146 4.88 -10.16 11.10
N VAL A 147 5.10 -10.85 9.99
CA VAL A 147 6.05 -10.42 8.93
C VAL A 147 5.28 -9.75 7.80
N PHE A 148 5.50 -8.45 7.63
CA PHE A 148 4.83 -7.66 6.60
C PHE A 148 5.73 -7.50 5.38
N ILE A 149 5.28 -8.03 4.25
CA ILE A 149 5.99 -7.90 2.97
C ILE A 149 5.77 -6.48 2.42
N CYS A 150 6.84 -5.72 2.33
CA CYS A 150 6.90 -4.35 1.80
C CYS A 150 7.59 -4.35 0.43
N ASN A 151 7.07 -5.14 -0.53
CA ASN A 151 7.70 -5.32 -1.84
C ASN A 151 6.67 -5.67 -2.91
N LEU A 152 6.92 -5.25 -4.16
CA LEU A 152 6.08 -5.59 -5.33
C LEU A 152 6.10 -7.09 -5.66
N TYR A 153 7.22 -7.75 -5.43
CA TYR A 153 7.40 -9.19 -5.66
C TYR A 153 6.85 -10.02 -4.49
N TYR A 154 5.68 -9.62 -3.98
CA TYR A 154 5.13 -10.19 -2.74
C TYR A 154 4.82 -11.68 -2.84
N ARG A 155 4.46 -12.20 -4.03
CA ARG A 155 4.13 -13.62 -4.22
C ARG A 155 5.35 -14.51 -4.10
N GLU A 156 6.45 -14.11 -4.71
CA GLU A 156 7.73 -14.82 -4.66
C GLU A 156 8.30 -14.79 -3.25
N ILE A 157 8.20 -13.63 -2.59
CA ILE A 157 8.63 -13.46 -1.20
C ILE A 157 7.74 -14.28 -0.26
N GLU A 158 6.43 -14.28 -0.44
CA GLU A 158 5.53 -15.13 0.35
C GLU A 158 5.90 -16.61 0.22
N ALA A 159 6.13 -17.10 -1.00
CA ALA A 159 6.56 -18.49 -1.22
C ALA A 159 7.88 -18.80 -0.52
N GLN A 160 8.85 -17.88 -0.57
CA GLN A 160 10.11 -17.99 0.17
C GLN A 160 9.88 -18.07 1.68
N LEU A 161 9.09 -17.15 2.24
CA LEU A 161 8.81 -17.09 3.68
C LEU A 161 8.07 -18.34 4.17
N ARG A 162 7.12 -18.87 3.39
CA ARG A 162 6.44 -20.13 3.69
C ARG A 162 7.41 -21.31 3.69
N ALA A 163 8.31 -21.37 2.70
CA ALA A 163 9.35 -22.42 2.66
C ALA A 163 10.32 -22.34 3.84
N MET A 164 10.55 -21.14 4.40
CA MET A 164 11.36 -20.92 5.59
C MET A 164 10.61 -21.23 6.90
N GLY A 165 9.30 -21.53 6.85
CA GLY A 165 8.49 -21.83 8.02
C GLY A 165 7.93 -20.62 8.76
N VAL A 166 7.95 -19.42 8.14
CA VAL A 166 7.34 -18.22 8.73
C VAL A 166 5.82 -18.42 8.83
N LYS A 167 5.26 -18.24 10.02
CA LYS A 167 3.85 -18.56 10.31
C LYS A 167 2.89 -17.45 9.90
N HIS A 168 3.23 -16.21 10.20
CA HIS A 168 2.36 -15.05 10.04
C HIS A 168 2.91 -14.10 8.99
N ILE A 169 2.37 -14.21 7.80
CA ILE A 169 2.79 -13.43 6.63
C ILE A 169 1.64 -12.52 6.23
N GLU A 170 1.92 -11.22 6.18
CA GLU A 170 0.98 -10.18 5.83
C GLU A 170 1.58 -9.28 4.74
N TYR A 171 0.75 -8.42 4.16
CA TYR A 171 1.21 -7.51 3.10
C TYR A 171 1.04 -6.07 3.51
N PHE A 172 2.04 -5.28 3.19
CA PHE A 172 1.95 -3.84 3.17
C PHE A 172 2.30 -3.35 1.76
N ASN A 173 1.28 -2.97 1.01
CA ASN A 173 1.42 -2.64 -0.41
C ASN A 173 0.87 -1.25 -0.67
N ASP A 174 1.68 -0.22 -0.46
CA ASP A 174 1.29 1.16 -0.67
C ASP A 174 2.34 2.01 -1.43
N GLU A 175 3.14 1.39 -2.27
CA GLU A 175 4.18 2.09 -3.03
C GLU A 175 3.63 3.24 -3.89
N TYR A 176 2.43 3.06 -4.43
CA TYR A 176 1.80 4.01 -5.36
C TYR A 176 0.69 4.83 -4.73
N MET A 177 0.72 4.98 -3.41
CA MET A 177 -0.33 5.72 -2.73
C MET A 177 -0.21 7.21 -2.97
N SER A 178 -1.35 7.84 -3.13
CA SER A 178 -1.46 9.29 -3.25
C SER A 178 -0.75 10.03 -2.11
N SER A 179 -0.74 9.49 -0.89
CA SER A 179 0.00 10.06 0.23
C SER A 179 1.51 10.12 -0.01
N TYR A 180 2.10 9.12 -0.69
CA TYR A 180 3.51 9.17 -1.07
C TYR A 180 3.79 10.30 -2.07
N TYR A 181 2.92 10.45 -3.06
CA TYR A 181 3.03 11.54 -4.03
C TYR A 181 2.67 12.88 -3.41
N PHE A 182 1.64 12.95 -2.57
CA PHE A 182 1.27 14.18 -1.85
C PHE A 182 2.40 14.70 -0.98
N ASP A 183 3.02 13.86 -0.17
CA ASP A 183 4.16 14.23 0.65
C ASP A 183 5.36 14.72 -0.18
N ARG A 184 5.59 14.12 -1.33
CA ARG A 184 6.64 14.52 -2.25
C ARG A 184 6.37 15.90 -2.83
N PHE A 185 5.09 16.19 -3.17
CA PHE A 185 4.69 17.48 -3.73
C PHE A 185 4.61 18.60 -2.71
N HIS A 186 4.29 18.30 -1.47
CA HIS A 186 4.27 19.30 -0.40
C HIS A 186 5.66 19.66 0.12
N ARG A 187 6.67 18.86 -0.17
CA ARG A 187 8.06 19.11 0.21
C ARG A 187 8.88 19.84 -0.84
N GLU A 188 8.44 19.80 -2.08
CA GLU A 188 9.06 20.55 -3.17
C GLU A 188 8.44 21.94 -3.19
N GLU A 189 9.26 22.99 -3.22
CA GLU A 189 8.77 24.37 -3.24
C GLU A 189 7.80 24.62 -4.39
N PRO A 190 6.79 25.51 -4.19
CA PRO A 190 5.82 25.81 -5.25
C PRO A 190 6.55 26.42 -6.46
N GLY A 191 6.75 25.65 -7.50
CA GLY A 191 7.39 26.09 -8.74
C GLY A 191 8.29 25.05 -9.42
N GLU A 192 8.81 24.07 -8.71
CA GLU A 192 9.56 22.98 -9.33
C GLU A 192 8.64 21.81 -9.69
N ILE A 193 8.19 21.81 -10.94
CA ILE A 193 7.61 20.61 -11.56
C ILE A 193 8.79 19.74 -11.95
N VAL A 194 9.21 18.85 -11.09
CA VAL A 194 10.16 17.81 -11.46
C VAL A 194 9.39 16.79 -12.30
N SER A 195 9.65 16.80 -13.60
CA SER A 195 9.25 15.70 -14.49
C SER A 195 9.89 14.40 -13.99
N PRO A 196 9.17 13.26 -14.10
CA PRO A 196 9.69 11.96 -13.73
C PRO A 196 10.87 11.55 -14.57
#